data_a8b617b5c2bb94b7a17cb013f9ebe14c
#
_entry.id   a8b617b5c2bb94b7a17cb013f9ebe14c
#
_cell.length_a   1.000
_cell.length_b   1.000
_cell.length_c   1.000
_cell.angle_alpha   90.00
_cell.angle_beta   90.00
_cell.angle_gamma   90.00
#
_symmetry.space_group_name_H-M   'P 1'
#
loop_
_entity.id
_entity.type
_entity.pdbx_description
1 polymer ?
#
loop_
_entity_poly.entity_id
_entity_poly.type
_entity_poly.pdbx_seq_one_letter_code
_entity_poly.pdbx_strand_id
1 'polypeptide(L)'
;MGARMEMSTTATWGNILADARAGVLSGRWWQALYPGIAIMLTCLALNILSEGITDAMAAAPSAPVDTENSESRREADLLVADPVRAYKEQAKSLAARLSALREVELARTDRRVPDYSVEPLLQVKNLSIGFPRHGDVNVVDNVSFDVRPGQCMALVGESGCGKSITTKTIMNLLPDTARIQGEVLYKGQDLLKLSPEEHRKLLGTEIAMVYQDSLSALNPSMLISAQMKQLTSRGGTRSAEELLELVGLDPKRTLESYPHELSGGQCQRVIIAMALTRDPSLVICDEPTTALDVTVQKQVIKLLNDLQKKLGFAMIFVSHDLALVAEVASEITVMYAGQVVESAPTKELLTNPIHEYTQGLLGSVLSIEAHDGSRLHQVPGSVPSPADFPAGDRFAPRSSHPTVGLDVHPILKPVPGVEHHFVAEIPDEELAKNGLVSRLEVR
;
A
#
# COMPACT_ATOMS: atom_id res chain seq x y z
N MET A 1 56.84 -29.29 0.69
CA MET A 1 55.93 -29.86 -0.34
C MET A 1 54.69 -28.98 -0.37
N GLY A 2 54.69 -27.98 -1.27
CA GLY A 2 53.61 -27.01 -1.38
C GLY A 2 52.54 -27.53 -2.34
N ALA A 3 51.31 -27.69 -1.89
CA ALA A 3 50.17 -27.91 -2.76
C ALA A 3 49.86 -26.63 -3.54
N ARG A 4 50.14 -26.63 -4.85
CA ARG A 4 49.61 -25.62 -5.79
C ARG A 4 48.09 -25.88 -5.90
N MET A 5 47.30 -24.91 -5.43
CA MET A 5 45.91 -24.80 -5.83
C MET A 5 45.89 -24.44 -7.34
N GLU A 6 45.44 -25.40 -8.16
CA GLU A 6 45.08 -25.10 -9.56
C GLU A 6 43.83 -24.22 -9.55
N MET A 7 44.02 -22.91 -9.82
CA MET A 7 42.89 -22.03 -10.09
C MET A 7 42.29 -22.40 -11.45
N SER A 8 41.02 -22.67 -11.48
CA SER A 8 40.23 -22.95 -12.68
C SER A 8 40.41 -21.87 -13.72
N THR A 9 40.93 -22.23 -14.89
CA THR A 9 41.26 -21.34 -16.02
C THR A 9 40.00 -21.01 -16.89
N THR A 10 38.85 -20.82 -16.31
CA THR A 10 37.72 -20.31 -17.09
C THR A 10 37.86 -18.79 -17.27
N ALA A 11 38.08 -18.36 -18.50
CA ALA A 11 38.16 -16.95 -18.87
C ALA A 11 36.78 -16.28 -18.72
N THR A 12 36.54 -15.68 -17.55
CA THR A 12 35.38 -14.81 -17.29
C THR A 12 35.84 -13.36 -17.21
N TRP A 13 34.99 -12.42 -17.58
CA TRP A 13 35.29 -10.98 -17.50
C TRP A 13 35.75 -10.58 -16.08
N GLY A 14 35.15 -11.18 -15.05
CA GLY A 14 35.49 -10.93 -13.64
C GLY A 14 36.91 -11.41 -13.28
N ASN A 15 37.30 -12.61 -13.74
CA ASN A 15 38.64 -13.15 -13.49
C ASN A 15 39.71 -12.33 -14.21
N ILE A 16 39.46 -11.91 -15.46
CA ILE A 16 40.33 -11.06 -16.23
C ILE A 16 40.51 -9.69 -15.53
N LEU A 17 39.45 -9.13 -14.97
CA LEU A 17 39.53 -7.86 -14.23
C LEU A 17 40.28 -8.02 -12.89
N ALA A 18 40.13 -9.15 -12.21
CA ALA A 18 40.89 -9.44 -10.99
C ALA A 18 42.39 -9.58 -11.26
N ASP A 19 42.77 -10.28 -12.34
CA ASP A 19 44.14 -10.46 -12.74
C ASP A 19 44.78 -9.12 -13.24
N ALA A 20 43.99 -8.23 -13.82
CA ALA A 20 44.39 -6.92 -14.26
C ALA A 20 44.90 -5.98 -13.14
N ARG A 21 44.53 -6.28 -11.87
CA ARG A 21 44.93 -5.47 -10.69
C ARG A 21 46.46 -5.35 -10.58
N ALA A 22 47.19 -6.43 -10.80
CA ALA A 22 48.65 -6.44 -10.80
C ALA A 22 49.23 -5.68 -12.00
N GLY A 23 48.55 -5.73 -13.15
CA GLY A 23 48.95 -5.01 -14.38
C GLY A 23 48.80 -3.50 -14.26
N VAL A 24 47.77 -3.00 -13.59
CA VAL A 24 47.56 -1.55 -13.37
C VAL A 24 48.69 -0.96 -12.54
N LEU A 25 49.17 -1.64 -11.51
CA LEU A 25 50.29 -1.20 -10.67
C LEU A 25 51.60 -1.15 -11.42
N SER A 26 51.76 -1.90 -12.54
CA SER A 26 52.89 -1.90 -13.42
C SER A 26 52.74 -0.98 -14.64
N GLY A 27 51.73 -0.07 -14.64
CA GLY A 27 51.48 0.91 -15.70
C GLY A 27 50.65 0.38 -16.88
N ARG A 28 50.17 -0.86 -16.83
CA ARG A 28 49.38 -1.48 -17.92
C ARG A 28 47.86 -1.32 -17.67
N TRP A 29 47.44 -0.07 -17.51
CA TRP A 29 46.05 0.32 -17.17
C TRP A 29 44.97 -0.25 -18.13
N TRP A 30 45.32 -0.48 -19.40
CA TRP A 30 44.39 -1.02 -20.41
C TRP A 30 43.92 -2.44 -20.11
N GLN A 31 44.69 -3.21 -19.32
CA GLN A 31 44.27 -4.56 -18.91
C GLN A 31 43.06 -4.58 -18.01
N ALA A 32 42.80 -3.49 -17.29
CA ALA A 32 41.59 -3.32 -16.51
C ALA A 32 40.50 -2.56 -17.32
N LEU A 33 40.90 -1.66 -18.21
CA LEU A 33 39.95 -0.83 -18.95
C LEU A 33 39.07 -1.64 -19.90
N TYR A 34 39.67 -2.51 -20.71
CA TYR A 34 38.90 -3.28 -21.71
C TYR A 34 37.89 -4.25 -21.09
N PRO A 35 38.23 -5.08 -20.09
CA PRO A 35 37.23 -5.90 -19.40
C PRO A 35 36.17 -5.08 -18.68
N GLY A 36 36.57 -3.94 -18.10
CA GLY A 36 35.59 -3.03 -17.43
C GLY A 36 34.56 -2.46 -18.41
N ILE A 37 35.04 -1.99 -19.60
CA ILE A 37 34.12 -1.53 -20.67
C ILE A 37 33.25 -2.66 -21.18
N ALA A 38 33.79 -3.86 -21.35
CA ALA A 38 33.02 -5.01 -21.81
C ALA A 38 31.90 -5.37 -20.82
N ILE A 39 32.18 -5.39 -19.52
CA ILE A 39 31.18 -5.63 -18.46
C ILE A 39 30.12 -4.51 -18.50
N MET A 40 30.52 -3.25 -18.58
CA MET A 40 29.61 -2.12 -18.63
C MET A 40 28.68 -2.19 -19.86
N LEU A 41 29.21 -2.48 -21.03
CA LEU A 41 28.41 -2.61 -22.27
C LEU A 41 27.46 -3.81 -22.19
N THR A 42 27.91 -4.92 -21.63
CA THR A 42 27.04 -6.10 -21.46
C THR A 42 25.90 -5.82 -20.49
N CYS A 43 26.18 -5.18 -19.35
CA CYS A 43 25.14 -4.78 -18.39
C CYS A 43 24.15 -3.77 -19.00
N LEU A 44 24.67 -2.78 -19.77
CA LEU A 44 23.83 -1.81 -20.45
C LEU A 44 22.95 -2.46 -21.50
N ALA A 45 23.50 -3.37 -22.30
CA ALA A 45 22.73 -4.11 -23.31
C ALA A 45 21.64 -4.99 -22.68
N LEU A 46 21.94 -5.67 -21.55
CA LEU A 46 20.97 -6.46 -20.81
C LEU A 46 19.86 -5.60 -20.19
N ASN A 47 20.21 -4.43 -19.68
CA ASN A 47 19.21 -3.49 -19.14
C ASN A 47 18.28 -2.97 -20.23
N ILE A 48 18.83 -2.52 -21.37
CA ILE A 48 18.02 -2.05 -22.52
C ILE A 48 17.14 -3.20 -23.06
N LEU A 49 17.71 -4.41 -23.12
CA LEU A 49 16.93 -5.58 -23.54
C LEU A 49 15.81 -5.90 -22.56
N SER A 50 16.07 -5.82 -21.26
CA SER A 50 15.07 -6.04 -20.20
C SER A 50 13.96 -5.01 -20.27
N GLU A 51 14.31 -3.71 -20.42
CA GLU A 51 13.32 -2.65 -20.61
C GLU A 51 12.53 -2.86 -21.91
N GLY A 52 13.21 -3.15 -23.00
CA GLY A 52 12.54 -3.42 -24.29
C GLY A 52 11.63 -4.65 -24.25
N ILE A 53 11.98 -5.71 -23.52
CA ILE A 53 11.12 -6.87 -23.31
C ILE A 53 9.93 -6.49 -22.43
N THR A 54 10.15 -5.74 -21.36
CA THR A 54 9.08 -5.28 -20.45
C THR A 54 8.10 -4.37 -21.21
N ASP A 55 8.61 -3.43 -22.00
CA ASP A 55 7.80 -2.55 -22.84
C ASP A 55 7.07 -3.32 -23.95
N ALA A 56 7.74 -4.29 -24.57
CA ALA A 56 7.12 -5.16 -25.57
C ALA A 56 6.06 -6.09 -24.97
N MET A 57 6.26 -6.57 -23.74
CA MET A 57 5.25 -7.35 -23.01
C MET A 57 4.09 -6.47 -22.53
N ALA A 58 4.35 -5.21 -22.19
CA ALA A 58 3.32 -4.24 -21.85
C ALA A 58 2.57 -3.72 -23.09
N ALA A 59 3.25 -3.61 -24.25
CA ALA A 59 2.70 -3.18 -25.52
C ALA A 59 2.20 -4.33 -26.38
N ALA A 60 2.61 -5.57 -26.11
CA ALA A 60 2.10 -6.73 -26.83
C ALA A 60 0.62 -6.91 -26.47
N PRO A 61 -0.30 -6.87 -27.44
CA PRO A 61 -1.62 -7.43 -27.23
C PRO A 61 -1.39 -8.87 -26.79
N SER A 62 -1.92 -9.23 -25.61
CA SER A 62 -1.78 -10.56 -25.01
C SER A 62 -1.77 -11.63 -26.09
N ALA A 63 -0.67 -12.41 -26.17
CA ALA A 63 -0.56 -13.47 -27.16
C ALA A 63 -1.84 -14.29 -27.15
N PRO A 64 -2.34 -14.74 -28.31
CA PRO A 64 -3.56 -15.52 -28.37
C PRO A 64 -3.34 -16.80 -27.57
N VAL A 65 -3.95 -16.87 -26.40
CA VAL A 65 -4.28 -18.16 -25.79
C VAL A 65 -5.26 -18.79 -26.77
N ASP A 66 -4.88 -19.92 -27.29
CA ASP A 66 -5.64 -20.67 -28.28
C ASP A 66 -7.10 -20.82 -27.87
N THR A 67 -7.93 -20.50 -28.89
CA THR A 67 -9.25 -21.03 -29.15
C THR A 67 -10.23 -21.18 -28.00
N GLU A 68 -11.25 -20.40 -28.10
CA GLU A 68 -12.66 -20.51 -27.70
C GLU A 68 -13.25 -19.26 -27.08
N ASN A 69 -12.66 -18.06 -27.29
CA ASN A 69 -13.36 -16.85 -26.86
C ASN A 69 -13.50 -15.84 -28.02
N SER A 70 -14.42 -16.19 -28.92
CA SER A 70 -14.96 -15.25 -29.93
C SER A 70 -15.65 -14.02 -29.28
N GLU A 71 -16.00 -14.09 -28.00
CA GLU A 71 -16.58 -13.01 -27.22
C GLU A 71 -15.53 -11.97 -26.80
N SER A 72 -14.34 -12.38 -26.37
CA SER A 72 -13.27 -11.45 -25.95
C SER A 72 -12.70 -10.63 -27.11
N ARG A 73 -12.68 -11.18 -28.33
CA ARG A 73 -12.33 -10.43 -29.55
C ARG A 73 -13.42 -9.45 -29.95
N ARG A 74 -14.68 -9.85 -29.83
CA ARG A 74 -15.82 -8.97 -30.12
C ARG A 74 -15.90 -7.81 -29.14
N GLU A 75 -15.59 -8.03 -27.85
CA GLU A 75 -15.53 -6.94 -26.86
C GLU A 75 -14.36 -5.98 -27.12
N ALA A 76 -13.17 -6.47 -27.50
CA ALA A 76 -12.04 -5.61 -27.87
C ALA A 76 -12.34 -4.77 -29.12
N ASP A 77 -13.00 -5.36 -30.10
CA ASP A 77 -13.44 -4.67 -31.33
C ASP A 77 -14.58 -3.66 -31.01
N LEU A 78 -15.46 -3.98 -30.07
CA LEU A 78 -16.51 -3.08 -29.59
C LEU A 78 -15.96 -1.88 -28.78
N LEU A 79 -14.90 -2.07 -27.99
CA LEU A 79 -14.21 -0.97 -27.29
C LEU A 79 -13.60 0.06 -28.24
N VAL A 80 -13.16 -0.40 -29.40
CA VAL A 80 -12.64 0.49 -30.47
C VAL A 80 -13.77 1.10 -31.30
N ALA A 81 -14.88 0.38 -31.50
CA ALA A 81 -15.98 0.79 -32.36
C ALA A 81 -17.07 1.61 -31.61
N ASP A 82 -17.34 1.31 -30.35
CA ASP A 82 -18.35 2.02 -29.53
C ASP A 82 -17.97 2.02 -28.03
N PRO A 83 -17.14 2.99 -27.60
CA PRO A 83 -16.69 3.09 -26.21
C PRO A 83 -17.84 3.27 -25.20
N VAL A 84 -18.94 3.89 -25.61
CA VAL A 84 -20.10 4.10 -24.74
C VAL A 84 -20.84 2.79 -24.45
N ARG A 85 -20.96 1.92 -25.44
CA ARG A 85 -21.59 0.61 -25.30
C ARG A 85 -20.74 -0.31 -24.44
N ALA A 86 -19.43 -0.32 -24.67
CA ALA A 86 -18.48 -1.10 -23.87
C ALA A 86 -18.49 -0.68 -22.38
N TYR A 87 -18.55 0.64 -22.12
CA TYR A 87 -18.72 1.16 -20.76
C TYR A 87 -20.03 0.68 -20.10
N LYS A 88 -21.15 0.71 -20.82
CA LYS A 88 -22.43 0.23 -20.31
C LYS A 88 -22.45 -1.29 -20.01
N GLU A 89 -21.77 -2.08 -20.81
CA GLU A 89 -21.66 -3.54 -20.59
C GLU A 89 -20.76 -3.85 -19.39
N GLN A 90 -19.65 -3.13 -19.25
CA GLN A 90 -18.78 -3.21 -18.06
C GLN A 90 -19.52 -2.78 -16.78
N ALA A 91 -20.30 -1.70 -16.84
CA ALA A 91 -21.11 -1.24 -15.70
C ALA A 91 -22.16 -2.27 -15.26
N LYS A 92 -22.80 -2.99 -16.21
CA LYS A 92 -23.73 -4.05 -15.88
C LYS A 92 -23.05 -5.25 -15.20
N SER A 93 -21.89 -5.67 -15.72
CA SER A 93 -21.10 -6.75 -15.11
C SER A 93 -20.65 -6.35 -13.70
N LEU A 94 -20.19 -5.12 -13.51
CA LEU A 94 -19.81 -4.59 -12.20
C LEU A 94 -20.98 -4.58 -11.23
N ALA A 95 -22.15 -4.09 -11.66
CA ALA A 95 -23.36 -4.06 -10.83
C ALA A 95 -23.80 -5.46 -10.37
N ALA A 96 -23.73 -6.47 -11.25
CA ALA A 96 -24.05 -7.86 -10.88
C ALA A 96 -23.07 -8.41 -9.82
N ARG A 97 -21.76 -8.12 -9.96
CA ARG A 97 -20.73 -8.55 -9.01
C ARG A 97 -20.89 -7.86 -7.65
N LEU A 98 -21.14 -6.55 -7.65
CA LEU A 98 -21.40 -5.80 -6.41
C LEU A 98 -22.67 -6.31 -5.70
N SER A 99 -23.72 -6.70 -6.46
CA SER A 99 -24.91 -7.31 -5.90
C SER A 99 -24.60 -8.66 -5.23
N ALA A 100 -23.79 -9.51 -5.86
CA ALA A 100 -23.38 -10.79 -5.26
C ALA A 100 -22.54 -10.57 -3.98
N LEU A 101 -21.60 -9.65 -3.99
CA LEU A 101 -20.84 -9.28 -2.79
C LEU A 101 -21.76 -8.80 -1.67
N ARG A 102 -22.71 -7.93 -2.00
CA ARG A 102 -23.69 -7.41 -1.05
C ARG A 102 -24.46 -8.52 -0.36
N GLU A 103 -24.94 -9.53 -1.10
CA GLU A 103 -25.66 -10.66 -0.51
C GLU A 103 -24.79 -11.44 0.49
N VAL A 104 -23.53 -11.73 0.12
CA VAL A 104 -22.56 -12.41 0.99
C VAL A 104 -22.28 -11.59 2.24
N GLU A 105 -22.03 -10.30 2.11
CA GLU A 105 -21.70 -9.42 3.25
C GLU A 105 -22.91 -9.16 4.16
N LEU A 106 -24.11 -9.07 3.63
CA LEU A 106 -25.32 -8.94 4.45
C LEU A 106 -25.58 -10.18 5.31
N ALA A 107 -25.26 -11.37 4.79
CA ALA A 107 -25.36 -12.62 5.55
C ALA A 107 -24.25 -12.76 6.62
N ARG A 108 -23.18 -12.00 6.52
CA ARG A 108 -22.04 -12.07 7.43
C ARG A 108 -22.31 -11.35 8.75
N THR A 109 -22.08 -12.04 9.87
CA THR A 109 -22.36 -11.54 11.24
C THR A 109 -21.09 -11.29 12.07
N ASP A 110 -19.92 -11.64 11.57
CA ASP A 110 -18.64 -11.59 12.28
C ASP A 110 -17.85 -10.30 12.07
N ARG A 111 -18.39 -9.34 11.28
CA ARG A 111 -17.76 -8.04 11.04
C ARG A 111 -17.71 -7.22 12.33
N ARG A 112 -16.55 -6.61 12.57
CA ARG A 112 -16.40 -5.66 13.65
C ARG A 112 -17.06 -4.35 13.28
N VAL A 113 -17.83 -3.82 14.22
CA VAL A 113 -18.44 -2.51 14.10
C VAL A 113 -17.62 -1.54 14.94
N PRO A 114 -17.21 -0.37 14.41
CA PRO A 114 -16.56 0.67 15.21
C PRO A 114 -17.47 1.16 16.32
N ASP A 115 -16.93 1.37 17.51
CA ASP A 115 -17.64 2.03 18.59
C ASP A 115 -17.42 3.54 18.53
N TYR A 116 -18.35 4.26 17.92
CA TYR A 116 -18.28 5.71 17.74
C TYR A 116 -18.58 6.50 19.01
N SER A 117 -19.02 5.85 20.11
CA SER A 117 -19.22 6.50 21.40
C SER A 117 -17.90 6.77 22.13
N VAL A 118 -16.83 6.05 21.76
CA VAL A 118 -15.48 6.22 22.33
C VAL A 118 -14.72 7.32 21.60
N GLU A 119 -14.06 8.19 22.36
CA GLU A 119 -13.21 9.24 21.76
C GLU A 119 -12.07 8.63 20.93
N PRO A 120 -11.76 9.23 19.78
CA PRO A 120 -10.65 8.77 18.94
C PRO A 120 -9.30 8.84 19.67
N LEU A 121 -8.50 7.78 19.52
CA LEU A 121 -7.12 7.73 19.96
C LEU A 121 -6.22 8.61 19.09
N LEU A 122 -6.46 8.58 17.77
CA LEU A 122 -5.80 9.40 16.77
C LEU A 122 -6.86 10.08 15.91
N GLN A 123 -6.67 11.38 15.66
CA GLN A 123 -7.46 12.16 14.71
C GLN A 123 -6.53 12.87 13.73
N VAL A 124 -6.74 12.65 12.47
CA VAL A 124 -6.10 13.40 11.38
C VAL A 124 -7.13 14.37 10.84
N LYS A 125 -6.81 15.68 10.81
CA LYS A 125 -7.75 16.73 10.41
C LYS A 125 -7.13 17.61 9.33
N ASN A 126 -7.78 17.64 8.16
CA ASN A 126 -7.43 18.48 7.02
C ASN A 126 -5.94 18.41 6.66
N LEU A 127 -5.35 17.22 6.74
CA LEU A 127 -3.93 17.01 6.50
C LEU A 127 -3.61 17.22 5.02
N SER A 128 -2.70 18.16 4.75
CA SER A 128 -2.17 18.42 3.43
C SER A 128 -0.64 18.38 3.46
N ILE A 129 -0.03 17.71 2.47
CA ILE A 129 1.41 17.49 2.42
C ILE A 129 1.93 17.77 1.03
N GLY A 130 2.86 18.70 0.91
CA GLY A 130 3.55 19.06 -0.32
C GLY A 130 5.06 18.90 -0.22
N PHE A 131 5.71 18.75 -1.35
CA PHE A 131 7.18 18.66 -1.45
C PHE A 131 7.70 19.67 -2.47
N PRO A 132 8.88 20.29 -2.24
CA PRO A 132 9.45 21.29 -3.16
C PRO A 132 9.58 20.81 -4.60
N ARG A 133 9.88 19.53 -4.81
CA ARG A 133 10.01 18.91 -6.14
C ARG A 133 8.71 18.92 -6.97
N HIS A 134 7.55 19.10 -6.32
CA HIS A 134 6.24 19.15 -6.97
C HIS A 134 5.63 20.56 -6.97
N GLY A 135 6.45 21.60 -6.70
CA GLY A 135 5.98 22.99 -6.64
C GLY A 135 4.95 23.19 -5.54
N ASP A 136 3.85 23.84 -5.88
CA ASP A 136 2.77 24.15 -4.92
C ASP A 136 1.73 23.02 -4.77
N VAL A 137 1.86 21.95 -5.55
CA VAL A 137 0.94 20.82 -5.51
C VAL A 137 1.12 20.02 -4.24
N ASN A 138 0.03 19.75 -3.53
CA ASN A 138 0.01 18.83 -2.40
C ASN A 138 -0.10 17.40 -2.90
N VAL A 139 0.78 16.51 -2.44
CA VAL A 139 0.70 15.07 -2.74
C VAL A 139 -0.39 14.41 -1.91
N VAL A 140 -0.61 14.88 -0.68
CA VAL A 140 -1.77 14.56 0.16
C VAL A 140 -2.54 15.87 0.34
N ASP A 141 -3.86 15.84 0.21
CA ASP A 141 -4.66 17.04 0.10
C ASP A 141 -5.97 16.90 0.88
N ASN A 142 -6.06 17.66 1.99
CA ASN A 142 -7.23 17.76 2.85
C ASN A 142 -7.74 16.41 3.40
N VAL A 143 -6.84 15.50 3.80
CA VAL A 143 -7.19 14.18 4.32
C VAL A 143 -7.60 14.26 5.78
N SER A 144 -8.75 13.67 6.10
CA SER A 144 -9.25 13.57 7.48
C SER A 144 -9.77 12.16 7.77
N PHE A 145 -9.41 11.62 8.93
CA PHE A 145 -9.92 10.35 9.46
C PHE A 145 -9.63 10.21 10.96
N ASP A 146 -10.34 9.31 11.61
CA ASP A 146 -10.20 9.01 13.02
C ASP A 146 -9.81 7.54 13.23
N VAL A 147 -9.09 7.25 14.30
CA VAL A 147 -8.81 5.89 14.76
C VAL A 147 -9.15 5.76 16.23
N ARG A 148 -10.01 4.84 16.60
CA ARG A 148 -10.46 4.63 17.97
C ARG A 148 -9.68 3.50 18.66
N PRO A 149 -9.60 3.50 20.02
CA PRO A 149 -8.95 2.42 20.75
C PRO A 149 -9.49 1.04 20.34
N GLY A 150 -8.58 0.08 20.12
CA GLY A 150 -8.94 -1.28 19.70
C GLY A 150 -9.55 -1.41 18.30
N GLN A 151 -9.69 -0.34 17.56
CA GLN A 151 -10.17 -0.31 16.18
C GLN A 151 -9.06 -0.62 15.18
N CYS A 152 -9.41 -1.30 14.07
CA CYS A 152 -8.59 -1.34 12.86
C CYS A 152 -9.22 -0.44 11.81
N MET A 153 -8.62 0.70 11.54
CA MET A 153 -8.97 1.58 10.42
C MET A 153 -8.01 1.31 9.26
N ALA A 154 -8.54 1.17 8.06
CA ALA A 154 -7.73 0.93 6.89
C ALA A 154 -7.69 2.12 5.93
N LEU A 155 -6.49 2.38 5.38
CA LEU A 155 -6.27 3.29 4.25
C LEU A 155 -6.04 2.46 2.99
N VAL A 156 -6.94 2.60 2.02
CA VAL A 156 -6.92 1.81 0.78
C VAL A 156 -6.83 2.72 -0.44
N GLY A 157 -6.19 2.25 -1.50
CA GLY A 157 -6.10 2.93 -2.79
C GLY A 157 -4.91 2.43 -3.61
N GLU A 158 -4.83 2.83 -4.87
CA GLU A 158 -3.73 2.47 -5.77
C GLU A 158 -2.37 2.95 -5.24
N SER A 159 -1.28 2.38 -5.77
CA SER A 159 0.08 2.82 -5.44
C SER A 159 0.27 4.30 -5.82
N GLY A 160 0.98 5.06 -4.98
CA GLY A 160 1.21 6.49 -5.21
C GLY A 160 0.09 7.44 -4.75
N CYS A 161 -1.04 6.93 -4.20
CA CYS A 161 -2.14 7.79 -3.74
C CYS A 161 -1.92 8.48 -2.37
N GLY A 162 -0.71 8.45 -1.81
CA GLY A 162 -0.37 9.21 -0.59
C GLY A 162 -0.53 8.47 0.74
N LYS A 163 -0.99 7.22 0.79
CA LYS A 163 -1.21 6.43 2.02
C LYS A 163 0.02 6.39 2.93
N SER A 164 1.14 5.91 2.40
CA SER A 164 2.40 5.81 3.17
C SER A 164 2.98 7.17 3.55
N ILE A 165 2.72 8.22 2.77
CA ILE A 165 3.13 9.58 3.12
C ILE A 165 2.32 10.06 4.34
N THR A 166 1.02 9.80 4.37
CA THR A 166 0.13 10.11 5.50
C THR A 166 0.60 9.40 6.78
N THR A 167 0.88 8.09 6.71
CA THR A 167 1.35 7.34 7.89
C THR A 167 2.76 7.76 8.35
N LYS A 168 3.66 8.07 7.42
CA LYS A 168 4.99 8.63 7.74
C LYS A 168 4.91 9.99 8.41
N THR A 169 3.88 10.80 8.13
CA THR A 169 3.64 12.07 8.84
C THR A 169 3.32 11.81 10.31
N ILE A 170 2.46 10.85 10.62
CA ILE A 170 2.13 10.46 11.99
C ILE A 170 3.41 10.02 12.75
N MET A 171 4.34 9.36 12.06
CA MET A 171 5.60 8.87 12.61
C MET A 171 6.72 9.92 12.59
N ASN A 172 6.48 11.14 12.10
CA ASN A 172 7.49 12.18 11.88
C ASN A 172 8.72 11.69 11.10
N LEU A 173 8.47 10.92 10.03
CA LEU A 173 9.49 10.32 9.16
C LEU A 173 9.63 11.02 7.82
N LEU A 174 8.93 12.12 7.61
CA LEU A 174 9.09 12.93 6.40
C LEU A 174 10.34 13.82 6.52
N PRO A 175 10.97 14.17 5.39
CA PRO A 175 12.09 15.11 5.38
C PRO A 175 11.62 16.51 5.81
N ASP A 176 12.50 17.28 6.43
CA ASP A 176 12.23 18.66 6.90
C ASP A 176 11.79 19.62 5.78
N THR A 177 12.02 19.25 4.53
CA THR A 177 11.58 20.01 3.35
C THR A 177 10.10 19.81 3.03
N ALA A 178 9.41 18.86 3.67
CA ALA A 178 7.97 18.64 3.47
C ALA A 178 7.18 19.82 4.07
N ARG A 179 6.23 20.33 3.29
CA ARG A 179 5.25 21.31 3.77
C ARG A 179 4.05 20.55 4.28
N ILE A 180 3.81 20.62 5.59
CA ILE A 180 2.72 19.91 6.25
C ILE A 180 1.74 20.93 6.82
N GLN A 181 0.45 20.77 6.54
CA GLN A 181 -0.64 21.59 7.06
C GLN A 181 -1.74 20.69 7.60
N GLY A 182 -2.54 21.21 8.53
CA GLY A 182 -3.57 20.44 9.22
C GLY A 182 -3.16 20.09 10.64
N GLU A 183 -3.82 19.09 11.22
CA GLU A 183 -3.57 18.63 12.59
C GLU A 183 -3.52 17.10 12.64
N VAL A 184 -2.63 16.57 13.49
CA VAL A 184 -2.54 15.15 13.81
C VAL A 184 -2.60 15.01 15.32
N LEU A 185 -3.79 14.78 15.87
CA LEU A 185 -4.04 14.72 17.30
C LEU A 185 -3.94 13.27 17.81
N TYR A 186 -2.97 12.97 18.65
CA TYR A 186 -2.85 11.71 19.36
C TYR A 186 -3.20 11.92 20.84
N LYS A 187 -4.24 11.25 21.35
CA LYS A 187 -4.76 11.49 22.70
C LYS A 187 -5.00 12.98 23.00
N GLY A 188 -5.47 13.73 22.00
CA GLY A 188 -5.71 15.19 22.09
C GLY A 188 -4.48 16.08 21.93
N GLN A 189 -3.27 15.52 21.83
CA GLN A 189 -2.03 16.27 21.62
C GLN A 189 -1.64 16.30 20.14
N ASP A 190 -1.39 17.49 19.59
CA ASP A 190 -1.01 17.66 18.19
C ASP A 190 0.45 17.24 17.98
N LEU A 191 0.64 16.13 17.27
CA LEU A 191 1.96 15.55 16.98
C LEU A 191 2.83 16.47 16.11
N LEU A 192 2.21 17.30 15.26
CA LEU A 192 2.94 18.22 14.38
C LEU A 192 3.57 19.39 15.11
N LYS A 193 3.09 19.69 16.32
CA LYS A 193 3.60 20.79 17.18
C LYS A 193 4.60 20.32 18.23
N LEU A 194 4.83 18.99 18.32
CA LEU A 194 5.80 18.44 19.26
C LEU A 194 7.24 18.72 18.82
N SER A 195 8.11 18.94 19.80
CA SER A 195 9.54 18.89 19.54
C SER A 195 9.97 17.47 19.10
N PRO A 196 11.07 17.33 18.33
CA PRO A 196 11.57 16.01 17.92
C PRO A 196 11.86 15.07 19.09
N GLU A 197 12.21 15.61 20.25
CA GLU A 197 12.47 14.83 21.47
C GLU A 197 11.19 14.30 22.11
N GLU A 198 10.13 15.12 22.18
CA GLU A 198 8.82 14.73 22.69
C GLU A 198 8.19 13.70 21.78
N HIS A 199 8.22 13.92 20.47
CA HIS A 199 7.70 12.99 19.49
C HIS A 199 8.41 11.62 19.59
N ARG A 200 9.76 11.63 19.74
CA ARG A 200 10.56 10.39 19.88
C ARG A 200 10.18 9.58 21.11
N LYS A 201 9.70 10.20 22.19
CA LYS A 201 9.23 9.49 23.39
C LYS A 201 7.96 8.68 23.13
N LEU A 202 7.12 9.11 22.19
CA LEU A 202 5.91 8.38 21.80
C LEU A 202 6.22 7.21 20.86
N LEU A 203 7.28 7.35 20.03
CA LEU A 203 7.65 6.31 19.07
C LEU A 203 8.19 5.05 19.75
N GLY A 204 7.63 3.92 19.40
CA GLY A 204 7.97 2.61 19.96
C GLY A 204 7.42 2.35 21.36
N THR A 205 6.85 3.35 22.04
CA THR A 205 6.16 3.19 23.34
C THR A 205 4.65 3.25 23.18
N GLU A 206 4.16 4.29 22.52
CA GLU A 206 2.74 4.53 22.30
C GLU A 206 2.33 4.25 20.87
N ILE A 207 3.21 4.58 19.92
CA ILE A 207 2.98 4.42 18.48
C ILE A 207 4.13 3.58 17.90
N ALA A 208 3.79 2.47 17.27
CA ALA A 208 4.74 1.60 16.57
C ALA A 208 4.39 1.46 15.10
N MET A 209 5.38 1.10 14.28
CA MET A 209 5.19 0.90 12.83
C MET A 209 5.77 -0.44 12.40
N VAL A 210 5.00 -1.15 11.58
CA VAL A 210 5.41 -2.33 10.82
C VAL A 210 5.59 -1.87 9.37
N TYR A 211 6.82 -1.95 8.87
CA TYR A 211 7.20 -1.44 7.55
C TYR A 211 6.89 -2.43 6.42
N GLN A 212 6.75 -1.90 5.22
CA GLN A 212 6.45 -2.63 4.00
C GLN A 212 7.51 -3.69 3.65
N ASP A 213 8.80 -3.35 3.75
CA ASP A 213 9.90 -4.26 3.41
C ASP A 213 10.54 -4.81 4.68
N SER A 214 10.17 -6.05 5.00
CA SER A 214 10.67 -6.74 6.18
C SER A 214 12.17 -7.07 6.13
N LEU A 215 12.72 -7.33 4.95
CA LEU A 215 14.14 -7.66 4.82
C LEU A 215 15.02 -6.43 4.99
N SER A 216 14.62 -5.28 4.46
CA SER A 216 15.38 -4.04 4.62
C SER A 216 15.26 -3.43 6.01
N ALA A 217 14.20 -3.76 6.77
CA ALA A 217 14.01 -3.30 8.13
C ALA A 217 14.89 -4.03 9.16
N LEU A 218 15.37 -5.25 8.84
CA LEU A 218 16.28 -6.03 9.66
C LEU A 218 17.73 -5.82 9.21
N ASN A 219 18.65 -5.73 10.17
CA ASN A 219 20.09 -5.68 9.84
C ASN A 219 20.58 -7.09 9.43
N PRO A 220 20.98 -7.30 8.15
CA PRO A 220 21.34 -8.62 7.65
C PRO A 220 22.62 -9.20 8.28
N SER A 221 23.46 -8.34 8.88
CA SER A 221 24.74 -8.73 9.51
C SER A 221 24.62 -9.00 11.01
N MET A 222 23.41 -8.92 11.58
CA MET A 222 23.18 -9.14 13.01
C MET A 222 22.20 -10.28 13.25
N LEU A 223 22.49 -11.12 14.25
CA LEU A 223 21.53 -12.12 14.74
C LEU A 223 20.22 -11.46 15.21
N ILE A 224 19.11 -12.15 15.06
CA ILE A 224 17.81 -11.68 15.55
C ILE A 224 17.87 -11.42 17.07
N SER A 225 18.56 -12.26 17.84
CA SER A 225 18.76 -12.04 19.29
C SER A 225 19.39 -10.70 19.62
N ALA A 226 20.41 -10.27 18.87
CA ALA A 226 21.09 -9.02 19.10
C ALA A 226 20.17 -7.81 18.76
N GLN A 227 19.39 -7.92 17.70
CA GLN A 227 18.42 -6.89 17.29
C GLN A 227 17.26 -6.79 18.29
N MET A 228 16.68 -7.90 18.71
CA MET A 228 15.63 -7.95 19.73
C MET A 228 16.12 -7.38 21.06
N LYS A 229 17.34 -7.72 21.50
CA LYS A 229 17.94 -7.20 22.72
C LYS A 229 18.08 -5.68 22.73
N GLN A 230 18.41 -5.06 21.59
CA GLN A 230 18.48 -3.61 21.48
C GLN A 230 17.14 -2.93 21.78
N LEU A 231 16.03 -3.56 21.41
CA LEU A 231 14.68 -3.04 21.65
C LEU A 231 14.20 -3.34 23.07
N THR A 232 14.32 -4.59 23.53
CA THR A 232 13.86 -5.00 24.87
C THR A 232 14.63 -4.29 25.99
N SER A 233 15.94 -4.04 25.80
CA SER A 233 16.76 -3.31 26.80
C SER A 233 16.39 -1.82 26.96
N ARG A 234 15.62 -1.25 26.02
CA ARG A 234 15.15 0.13 26.09
C ARG A 234 13.79 0.29 26.77
N GLY A 235 13.37 -0.68 27.58
CA GLY A 235 12.11 -0.64 28.33
C GLY A 235 11.03 -1.54 27.73
N GLY A 236 11.41 -2.69 27.16
CA GLY A 236 10.47 -3.72 26.72
C GLY A 236 9.68 -4.31 27.90
N THR A 237 8.39 -4.57 27.69
CA THR A 237 7.48 -5.16 28.68
C THR A 237 7.54 -6.69 28.66
N ARG A 238 8.04 -7.29 27.56
CA ARG A 238 8.17 -8.74 27.35
C ARG A 238 9.57 -9.11 26.96
N SER A 239 9.95 -10.38 27.22
CA SER A 239 11.20 -10.93 26.73
C SER A 239 11.17 -11.14 25.22
N ALA A 240 12.35 -11.33 24.61
CA ALA A 240 12.43 -11.66 23.18
C ALA A 240 11.76 -13.00 22.85
N GLU A 241 11.89 -13.97 23.75
CA GLU A 241 11.28 -15.28 23.64
C GLU A 241 9.75 -15.19 23.65
N GLU A 242 9.18 -14.49 24.64
CA GLU A 242 7.72 -14.27 24.73
C GLU A 242 7.16 -13.57 23.49
N LEU A 243 7.88 -12.58 22.95
CA LEU A 243 7.48 -11.88 21.74
C LEU A 243 7.47 -12.77 20.51
N LEU A 244 8.48 -13.66 20.37
CA LEU A 244 8.56 -14.61 19.26
C LEU A 244 7.48 -15.70 19.37
N GLU A 245 7.23 -16.22 20.56
CA GLU A 245 6.10 -17.13 20.80
C GLU A 245 4.76 -16.50 20.47
N LEU A 246 4.58 -15.22 20.82
CA LEU A 246 3.37 -14.45 20.54
C LEU A 246 3.05 -14.37 19.04
N VAL A 247 4.09 -14.30 18.18
CA VAL A 247 3.95 -14.30 16.72
C VAL A 247 4.04 -15.69 16.09
N GLY A 248 4.10 -16.76 16.91
CA GLY A 248 4.11 -18.15 16.46
C GLY A 248 5.43 -18.57 15.81
N LEU A 249 6.56 -18.06 16.30
CA LEU A 249 7.91 -18.49 15.91
C LEU A 249 8.58 -19.27 17.05
N ASP A 250 9.41 -20.25 16.70
CA ASP A 250 10.28 -20.92 17.66
C ASP A 250 11.36 -19.94 18.15
N PRO A 251 11.37 -19.57 19.46
CA PRO A 251 12.28 -18.56 19.96
C PRO A 251 13.75 -18.97 19.82
N LYS A 252 14.09 -20.21 20.19
CA LYS A 252 15.46 -20.68 20.19
C LYS A 252 16.07 -20.62 18.80
N ARG A 253 15.38 -21.21 17.83
CA ARG A 253 15.84 -21.23 16.45
C ARG A 253 15.90 -19.81 15.86
N THR A 254 14.88 -19.00 16.11
CA THR A 254 14.79 -17.66 15.51
C THR A 254 15.83 -16.69 16.09
N LEU A 255 16.09 -16.75 17.41
CA LEU A 255 17.09 -15.89 18.05
C LEU A 255 18.53 -16.19 17.61
N GLU A 256 18.82 -17.43 17.26
CA GLU A 256 20.12 -17.88 16.77
C GLU A 256 20.30 -17.69 15.26
N SER A 257 19.26 -17.21 14.53
CA SER A 257 19.29 -17.02 13.08
C SER A 257 19.66 -15.59 12.68
N TYR A 258 20.22 -15.44 11.48
CA TYR A 258 20.32 -14.18 10.76
C TYR A 258 19.06 -13.95 9.92
N PRO A 259 18.72 -12.69 9.53
CA PRO A 259 17.55 -12.41 8.69
C PRO A 259 17.49 -13.22 7.39
N HIS A 260 18.63 -13.43 6.72
CA HIS A 260 18.72 -14.17 5.46
C HIS A 260 18.49 -15.69 5.60
N GLU A 261 18.51 -16.23 6.82
CA GLU A 261 18.22 -17.64 7.11
C GLU A 261 16.72 -17.87 7.39
N LEU A 262 15.93 -16.80 7.46
CA LEU A 262 14.49 -16.84 7.69
C LEU A 262 13.73 -16.65 6.38
N SER A 263 12.54 -17.25 6.27
CA SER A 263 11.62 -16.93 5.16
C SER A 263 11.07 -15.52 5.29
N GLY A 264 10.57 -14.93 4.19
CA GLY A 264 9.96 -13.61 4.21
C GLY A 264 8.83 -13.47 5.23
N GLY A 265 7.98 -14.48 5.35
CA GLY A 265 6.91 -14.50 6.36
C GLY A 265 7.43 -14.62 7.80
N GLN A 266 8.56 -15.29 8.03
CA GLN A 266 9.21 -15.33 9.34
C GLN A 266 9.85 -13.98 9.67
N CYS A 267 10.54 -13.34 8.73
CA CYS A 267 11.06 -11.98 8.89
C CYS A 267 9.94 -10.99 9.23
N GLN A 268 8.81 -11.08 8.52
CA GLN A 268 7.65 -10.22 8.80
C GLN A 268 7.11 -10.42 10.22
N ARG A 269 7.00 -11.66 10.69
CA ARG A 269 6.58 -11.97 12.06
C ARG A 269 7.59 -11.43 13.09
N VAL A 270 8.90 -11.50 12.82
CA VAL A 270 9.93 -10.90 13.68
C VAL A 270 9.74 -9.39 13.80
N ILE A 271 9.47 -8.68 12.70
CA ILE A 271 9.22 -7.24 12.72
C ILE A 271 7.95 -6.91 13.50
N ILE A 272 6.88 -7.69 13.33
CA ILE A 272 5.66 -7.54 14.13
C ILE A 272 5.97 -7.72 15.62
N ALA A 273 6.76 -8.74 15.99
CA ALA A 273 7.21 -8.95 17.37
C ALA A 273 8.02 -7.75 17.90
N MET A 274 8.93 -7.21 17.09
CA MET A 274 9.73 -6.02 17.44
C MET A 274 8.85 -4.77 17.66
N ALA A 275 7.83 -4.57 16.82
CA ALA A 275 6.89 -3.47 16.97
C ALA A 275 6.09 -3.54 18.28
N LEU A 276 5.81 -4.75 18.76
CA LEU A 276 5.03 -4.99 19.99
C LEU A 276 5.86 -5.02 21.27
N THR A 277 7.16 -4.71 21.22
CA THR A 277 8.09 -4.82 22.36
C THR A 277 7.66 -4.03 23.60
N ARG A 278 6.96 -2.93 23.43
CA ARG A 278 6.57 -2.00 24.50
C ARG A 278 5.06 -1.81 24.65
N ASP A 279 4.26 -2.76 24.16
CA ASP A 279 2.79 -2.70 24.21
C ASP A 279 2.20 -1.37 23.68
N PRO A 280 2.49 -1.00 22.41
CA PRO A 280 2.01 0.26 21.87
C PRO A 280 0.48 0.32 21.84
N SER A 281 -0.09 1.52 22.06
CA SER A 281 -1.52 1.76 21.95
C SER A 281 -1.99 1.85 20.48
N LEU A 282 -1.10 2.25 19.58
CA LEU A 282 -1.34 2.36 18.14
C LEU A 282 -0.25 1.64 17.33
N VAL A 283 -0.64 0.74 16.43
CA VAL A 283 0.26 0.07 15.49
C VAL A 283 -0.10 0.49 14.06
N ILE A 284 0.85 1.02 13.34
CA ILE A 284 0.70 1.37 11.91
C ILE A 284 1.33 0.24 11.09
N CYS A 285 0.55 -0.42 10.25
CA CYS A 285 0.99 -1.46 9.33
C CYS A 285 0.98 -0.89 7.90
N ASP A 286 2.15 -0.50 7.39
CA ASP A 286 2.28 0.06 6.03
C ASP A 286 2.60 -1.07 5.05
N GLU A 287 1.59 -1.53 4.32
CA GLU A 287 1.64 -2.63 3.36
C GLU A 287 2.36 -3.90 3.90
N PRO A 288 1.97 -4.43 5.06
CA PRO A 288 2.73 -5.46 5.78
C PRO A 288 2.78 -6.81 5.09
N THR A 289 2.12 -6.97 3.97
CA THR A 289 2.02 -8.24 3.22
C THR A 289 2.59 -8.16 1.80
N THR A 290 3.08 -6.99 1.38
CA THR A 290 3.72 -6.81 0.08
C THR A 290 4.96 -7.71 -0.02
N ALA A 291 5.18 -8.32 -1.18
CA ALA A 291 6.24 -9.31 -1.45
C ALA A 291 6.12 -10.67 -0.73
N LEU A 292 4.96 -10.99 -0.16
CA LEU A 292 4.65 -12.32 0.37
C LEU A 292 3.70 -13.07 -0.58
N ASP A 293 3.81 -14.40 -0.62
CA ASP A 293 2.85 -15.22 -1.33
C ASP A 293 1.46 -15.20 -0.66
N VAL A 294 0.40 -15.48 -1.42
CA VAL A 294 -1.00 -15.36 -0.98
C VAL A 294 -1.29 -16.15 0.31
N THR A 295 -0.65 -17.31 0.48
CA THR A 295 -0.87 -18.15 1.66
C THR A 295 -0.25 -17.52 2.90
N VAL A 296 0.97 -17.00 2.78
CA VAL A 296 1.67 -16.30 3.87
C VAL A 296 0.99 -14.97 4.19
N GLN A 297 0.50 -14.24 3.18
CA GLN A 297 -0.31 -13.03 3.39
C GLN A 297 -1.49 -13.30 4.32
N LYS A 298 -2.31 -14.32 4.02
CA LYS A 298 -3.46 -14.70 4.86
C LYS A 298 -3.05 -15.05 6.29
N GLN A 299 -1.91 -15.72 6.47
CA GLN A 299 -1.39 -16.06 7.80
C GLN A 299 -0.95 -14.82 8.59
N VAL A 300 -0.27 -13.84 7.94
CA VAL A 300 0.14 -12.59 8.59
C VAL A 300 -1.09 -11.75 8.96
N ILE A 301 -2.08 -11.66 8.09
CA ILE A 301 -3.35 -10.97 8.35
C ILE A 301 -4.07 -11.58 9.56
N LYS A 302 -4.20 -12.90 9.57
CA LYS A 302 -4.79 -13.61 10.70
C LYS A 302 -4.02 -13.35 12.00
N LEU A 303 -2.69 -13.40 11.95
CA LEU A 303 -1.83 -13.11 13.09
C LEU A 303 -2.07 -11.70 13.64
N LEU A 304 -2.06 -10.66 12.78
CA LEU A 304 -2.31 -9.27 13.19
C LEU A 304 -3.70 -9.11 13.83
N ASN A 305 -4.70 -9.78 13.27
CA ASN A 305 -6.07 -9.79 13.80
C ASN A 305 -6.15 -10.44 15.18
N ASP A 306 -5.48 -11.57 15.37
CA ASP A 306 -5.44 -12.29 16.64
C ASP A 306 -4.66 -11.50 17.70
N LEU A 307 -3.55 -10.88 17.32
CA LEU A 307 -2.75 -10.01 18.18
C LEU A 307 -3.54 -8.77 18.62
N GLN A 308 -4.24 -8.11 17.70
CA GLN A 308 -5.08 -6.96 18.01
C GLN A 308 -6.20 -7.32 19.00
N LYS A 309 -6.86 -8.47 18.79
CA LYS A 309 -7.88 -8.97 19.74
C LYS A 309 -7.31 -9.24 21.12
N LYS A 310 -6.11 -9.83 21.17
CA LYS A 310 -5.45 -10.25 22.41
C LYS A 310 -4.86 -9.07 23.20
N LEU A 311 -4.28 -8.10 22.52
CA LEU A 311 -3.53 -7.00 23.11
C LEU A 311 -4.32 -5.69 23.17
N GLY A 312 -5.37 -5.53 22.36
CA GLY A 312 -6.28 -4.38 22.41
C GLY A 312 -5.75 -3.09 21.77
N PHE A 313 -4.64 -3.13 21.02
CA PHE A 313 -4.12 -1.93 20.36
C PHE A 313 -5.01 -1.47 19.20
N ALA A 314 -5.01 -0.17 18.92
CA ALA A 314 -5.58 0.39 17.71
C ALA A 314 -4.64 0.13 16.52
N MET A 315 -5.17 -0.06 15.31
CA MET A 315 -4.37 -0.34 14.13
C MET A 315 -4.76 0.56 12.95
N ILE A 316 -3.76 1.14 12.29
CA ILE A 316 -3.90 1.69 10.94
C ILE A 316 -3.32 0.66 9.98
N PHE A 317 -4.14 0.16 9.08
CA PHE A 317 -3.74 -0.84 8.10
C PHE A 317 -3.73 -0.23 6.69
N VAL A 318 -2.56 -0.08 6.10
CA VAL A 318 -2.39 0.45 4.74
C VAL A 318 -2.24 -0.70 3.76
N SER A 319 -3.06 -0.69 2.72
CA SER A 319 -2.97 -1.68 1.63
C SER A 319 -3.53 -1.10 0.33
N HIS A 320 -3.15 -1.71 -0.78
CA HIS A 320 -3.83 -1.53 -2.07
C HIS A 320 -4.85 -2.65 -2.35
N ASP A 321 -4.89 -3.69 -1.52
CA ASP A 321 -5.79 -4.83 -1.65
C ASP A 321 -7.00 -4.69 -0.71
N LEU A 322 -8.13 -4.34 -1.28
CA LEU A 322 -9.37 -4.12 -0.53
C LEU A 322 -9.95 -5.42 0.05
N ALA A 323 -9.68 -6.59 -0.57
CA ALA A 323 -10.12 -7.88 -0.04
C ALA A 323 -9.40 -8.24 1.25
N LEU A 324 -8.07 -8.08 1.28
CA LEU A 324 -7.27 -8.30 2.49
C LEU A 324 -7.69 -7.37 3.62
N VAL A 325 -7.91 -6.09 3.28
CA VAL A 325 -8.35 -5.07 4.23
C VAL A 325 -9.70 -5.42 4.84
N ALA A 326 -10.63 -5.88 4.03
CA ALA A 326 -11.96 -6.25 4.47
C ALA A 326 -11.95 -7.35 5.55
N GLU A 327 -10.90 -8.17 5.65
CA GLU A 327 -10.79 -9.20 6.69
C GLU A 327 -10.36 -8.67 8.06
N VAL A 328 -9.74 -7.51 8.14
CA VAL A 328 -9.18 -6.95 9.39
C VAL A 328 -9.81 -5.64 9.81
N ALA A 329 -10.20 -4.79 8.87
CA ALA A 329 -10.67 -3.46 9.15
C ALA A 329 -12.12 -3.45 9.66
N SER A 330 -12.39 -2.58 10.63
CA SER A 330 -13.74 -2.21 11.05
C SER A 330 -14.27 -1.00 10.27
N GLU A 331 -13.34 -0.16 9.77
CA GLU A 331 -13.62 1.04 8.98
C GLU A 331 -12.59 1.16 7.85
N ILE A 332 -13.01 1.59 6.69
CA ILE A 332 -12.17 1.74 5.50
C ILE A 332 -12.27 3.17 4.99
N THR A 333 -11.13 3.81 4.79
CA THR A 333 -10.99 5.09 4.11
C THR A 333 -10.28 4.87 2.77
N VAL A 334 -10.96 5.17 1.69
CA VAL A 334 -10.46 5.01 0.33
C VAL A 334 -9.82 6.31 -0.13
N MET A 335 -8.56 6.24 -0.57
CA MET A 335 -7.79 7.37 -1.06
C MET A 335 -7.48 7.24 -2.55
N TYR A 336 -7.61 8.34 -3.27
CA TYR A 336 -7.19 8.47 -4.66
C TYR A 336 -6.36 9.74 -4.85
N ALA A 337 -5.16 9.62 -5.43
CA ALA A 337 -4.30 10.77 -5.78
C ALA A 337 -4.14 11.80 -4.63
N GLY A 338 -4.07 11.35 -3.37
CA GLY A 338 -3.92 12.19 -2.19
C GLY A 338 -5.20 12.73 -1.58
N GLN A 339 -6.37 12.44 -2.13
CA GLN A 339 -7.67 12.83 -1.59
C GLN A 339 -8.44 11.63 -1.04
N VAL A 340 -9.24 11.81 0.00
CA VAL A 340 -10.21 10.80 0.45
C VAL A 340 -11.41 10.87 -0.47
N VAL A 341 -11.78 9.75 -1.07
CA VAL A 341 -12.93 9.66 -1.98
C VAL A 341 -14.15 9.01 -1.32
N GLU A 342 -13.95 8.10 -0.40
CA GLU A 342 -15.02 7.46 0.37
C GLU A 342 -14.49 6.94 1.70
N SER A 343 -15.29 7.06 2.78
CA SER A 343 -14.95 6.51 4.09
C SER A 343 -16.23 5.96 4.75
N ALA A 344 -16.17 4.72 5.22
CA ALA A 344 -17.32 4.08 5.85
C ALA A 344 -16.91 2.91 6.73
N PRO A 345 -17.81 2.44 7.65
CA PRO A 345 -17.71 1.12 8.26
C PRO A 345 -17.55 0.05 7.17
N THR A 346 -16.70 -0.93 7.40
CA THR A 346 -16.36 -1.95 6.39
C THR A 346 -17.58 -2.60 5.76
N LYS A 347 -18.56 -2.97 6.57
CA LYS A 347 -19.81 -3.57 6.07
C LYS A 347 -20.54 -2.64 5.10
N GLU A 348 -20.67 -1.37 5.45
CA GLU A 348 -21.33 -0.37 4.60
C GLU A 348 -20.59 -0.15 3.28
N LEU A 349 -19.27 0.02 3.34
CA LEU A 349 -18.47 0.22 2.12
C LEU A 349 -18.59 -0.97 1.17
N LEU A 350 -18.62 -2.21 1.68
CA LEU A 350 -18.73 -3.42 0.85
C LEU A 350 -20.15 -3.66 0.31
N THR A 351 -21.19 -3.26 1.07
CA THR A 351 -22.58 -3.49 0.66
C THR A 351 -23.17 -2.34 -0.15
N ASN A 352 -22.63 -1.15 0.00
CA ASN A 352 -23.16 0.07 -0.57
C ASN A 352 -22.07 1.07 -0.97
N PRO A 353 -21.09 0.66 -1.82
CA PRO A 353 -20.08 1.57 -2.33
C PRO A 353 -20.72 2.61 -3.25
N ILE A 354 -20.42 3.89 -3.05
CA ILE A 354 -21.05 4.98 -3.80
C ILE A 354 -20.09 5.59 -4.80
N HIS A 355 -18.84 5.82 -4.40
CA HIS A 355 -17.87 6.44 -5.29
C HIS A 355 -17.44 5.47 -6.39
N GLU A 356 -17.39 5.95 -7.65
CA GLU A 356 -17.03 5.12 -8.83
C GLU A 356 -15.67 4.42 -8.66
N TYR A 357 -14.71 5.09 -8.05
CA TYR A 357 -13.40 4.50 -7.77
C TYR A 357 -13.48 3.33 -6.79
N THR A 358 -14.26 3.46 -5.71
CA THR A 358 -14.49 2.39 -4.74
C THR A 358 -15.17 1.19 -5.40
N GLN A 359 -16.18 1.45 -6.22
CA GLN A 359 -16.87 0.41 -7.00
C GLN A 359 -15.91 -0.32 -7.93
N GLY A 360 -15.03 0.43 -8.60
CA GLY A 360 -14.01 -0.13 -9.50
C GLY A 360 -12.99 -1.01 -8.76
N LEU A 361 -12.51 -0.55 -7.59
CA LEU A 361 -11.61 -1.36 -6.74
C LEU A 361 -12.26 -2.67 -6.28
N LEU A 362 -13.51 -2.62 -5.83
CA LEU A 362 -14.27 -3.82 -5.44
C LEU A 362 -14.49 -4.75 -6.63
N GLY A 363 -14.80 -4.19 -7.79
CA GLY A 363 -14.99 -4.97 -9.02
C GLY A 363 -13.72 -5.72 -9.45
N SER A 364 -12.54 -5.17 -9.22
CA SER A 364 -11.27 -5.83 -9.55
C SER A 364 -11.00 -7.04 -8.65
N VAL A 365 -11.29 -6.94 -7.36
CA VAL A 365 -11.15 -8.02 -6.37
C VAL A 365 -12.06 -9.21 -6.71
N LEU A 366 -13.33 -8.94 -6.96
CA LEU A 366 -14.34 -9.97 -7.28
C LEU A 366 -14.04 -10.71 -8.59
N SER A 367 -13.28 -10.07 -9.49
CA SER A 367 -12.87 -10.70 -10.74
C SER A 367 -11.78 -11.75 -10.57
N ILE A 368 -10.94 -11.64 -9.54
CA ILE A 368 -9.87 -12.60 -9.23
C ILE A 368 -10.47 -13.87 -8.62
N GLU A 369 -11.54 -13.75 -7.83
CA GLU A 369 -12.21 -14.89 -7.19
C GLU A 369 -13.15 -15.65 -8.13
N ALA A 370 -13.69 -14.98 -9.14
CA ALA A 370 -14.50 -15.61 -10.19
C ALA A 370 -13.60 -16.33 -11.19
N HIS A 371 -13.51 -17.66 -11.10
CA HIS A 371 -12.79 -18.55 -12.04
C HIS A 371 -13.46 -18.63 -13.44
N ASP A 372 -14.19 -17.61 -13.83
CA ASP A 372 -15.16 -17.60 -14.94
C ASP A 372 -14.58 -17.10 -16.28
N GLY A 373 -13.24 -16.94 -16.36
CA GLY A 373 -12.60 -16.47 -17.61
C GLY A 373 -13.05 -15.07 -18.07
N SER A 374 -13.88 -14.38 -17.28
CA SER A 374 -14.33 -13.03 -17.56
C SER A 374 -13.19 -12.03 -17.31
N ARG A 375 -13.12 -11.00 -18.14
CA ARG A 375 -12.11 -9.96 -18.06
C ARG A 375 -12.14 -9.28 -16.68
N LEU A 376 -10.96 -9.07 -16.09
CA LEU A 376 -10.83 -8.33 -14.83
C LEU A 376 -11.41 -6.92 -15.00
N HIS A 377 -12.34 -6.55 -14.12
CA HIS A 377 -12.79 -5.15 -14.07
C HIS A 377 -11.66 -4.30 -13.51
N GLN A 378 -11.23 -3.31 -14.26
CA GLN A 378 -10.20 -2.36 -13.84
C GLN A 378 -10.74 -0.95 -13.99
N VAL A 379 -10.40 -0.10 -13.03
CA VAL A 379 -10.66 1.34 -13.16
C VAL A 379 -9.82 1.86 -14.34
N PRO A 380 -10.44 2.47 -15.37
CA PRO A 380 -9.72 2.89 -16.57
C PRO A 380 -8.58 3.89 -16.25
N GLY A 381 -7.46 3.78 -16.96
CA GLY A 381 -6.30 4.66 -16.80
C GLY A 381 -5.44 4.33 -15.58
N SER A 382 -4.53 5.22 -15.23
CA SER A 382 -3.63 5.13 -14.05
C SER A 382 -3.73 6.38 -13.19
N VAL A 383 -3.26 6.31 -11.95
CA VAL A 383 -3.13 7.49 -11.09
C VAL A 383 -2.16 8.46 -11.76
N PRO A 384 -2.54 9.72 -12.02
CA PRO A 384 -1.65 10.71 -12.61
C PRO A 384 -0.46 11.02 -11.67
N SER A 385 0.62 11.56 -12.23
CA SER A 385 1.72 12.05 -11.42
C SER A 385 1.30 13.33 -10.67
N PRO A 386 1.92 13.68 -9.54
CA PRO A 386 1.57 14.91 -8.83
C PRO A 386 1.63 16.18 -9.68
N ALA A 387 2.48 16.21 -10.71
CA ALA A 387 2.57 17.35 -11.64
C ALA A 387 1.31 17.51 -12.52
N ASP A 388 0.58 16.42 -12.71
CA ASP A 388 -0.59 16.35 -13.59
C ASP A 388 -1.92 16.31 -12.80
N PHE A 389 -1.87 16.49 -11.47
CA PHE A 389 -3.08 16.51 -10.66
C PHE A 389 -3.98 17.70 -11.03
N PRO A 390 -5.27 17.47 -11.29
CA PRO A 390 -6.26 18.54 -11.31
C PRO A 390 -6.22 19.35 -10.01
N ALA A 391 -6.54 20.64 -10.11
CA ALA A 391 -6.62 21.51 -8.93
C ALA A 391 -7.80 21.15 -8.01
N GLY A 392 -8.86 20.54 -8.56
CA GLY A 392 -10.07 20.14 -7.85
C GLY A 392 -10.15 18.64 -7.58
N ASP A 393 -11.19 18.00 -8.12
CA ASP A 393 -11.41 16.54 -8.02
C ASP A 393 -10.38 15.78 -8.87
N ARG A 394 -9.47 15.12 -8.21
CA ARG A 394 -8.37 14.38 -8.87
C ARG A 394 -8.84 13.11 -9.55
N PHE A 395 -10.01 12.60 -9.17
CA PHE A 395 -10.60 11.44 -9.84
C PHE A 395 -11.40 11.82 -11.09
N ALA A 396 -11.77 13.10 -11.25
CA ALA A 396 -12.59 13.57 -12.38
C ALA A 396 -12.13 13.02 -13.75
N PRO A 397 -10.82 13.04 -14.12
CA PRO A 397 -10.37 12.53 -15.44
C PRO A 397 -10.65 11.04 -15.68
N ARG A 398 -10.89 10.26 -14.63
CA ARG A 398 -11.19 8.81 -14.69
C ARG A 398 -12.66 8.49 -14.37
N SER A 399 -13.45 9.51 -14.08
CA SER A 399 -14.88 9.38 -13.76
C SER A 399 -15.73 9.24 -15.02
N SER A 400 -17.00 8.95 -14.83
CA SER A 400 -18.01 8.98 -15.90
C SER A 400 -18.20 10.38 -16.52
N HIS A 401 -17.70 11.43 -15.87
CA HIS A 401 -17.79 12.84 -16.31
C HIS A 401 -16.42 13.53 -16.25
N PRO A 402 -15.48 13.20 -17.14
CA PRO A 402 -14.05 13.50 -16.99
C PRO A 402 -13.67 14.99 -17.08
N THR A 403 -14.61 15.84 -17.44
CA THR A 403 -14.39 17.30 -17.56
C THR A 403 -15.03 18.09 -16.41
N VAL A 404 -15.74 17.42 -15.50
CA VAL A 404 -16.49 18.07 -14.42
C VAL A 404 -15.71 18.01 -13.11
N GLY A 405 -15.58 19.13 -12.41
CA GLY A 405 -14.90 19.18 -11.11
C GLY A 405 -13.39 19.33 -11.17
N LEU A 406 -12.77 19.53 -12.34
CA LEU A 406 -11.30 19.62 -12.47
C LEU A 406 -10.68 20.76 -11.64
N ASP A 407 -11.40 21.86 -11.46
CA ASP A 407 -10.95 23.06 -10.73
C ASP A 407 -11.69 23.27 -9.40
N VAL A 408 -12.56 22.33 -9.00
CA VAL A 408 -13.39 22.44 -7.80
C VAL A 408 -13.11 21.27 -6.87
N HIS A 409 -12.64 21.57 -5.65
CA HIS A 409 -12.36 20.56 -4.64
C HIS A 409 -13.62 19.80 -4.23
N PRO A 410 -13.59 18.46 -4.21
CA PRO A 410 -14.69 17.67 -3.69
C PRO A 410 -14.79 17.85 -2.17
N ILE A 411 -16.00 17.72 -1.66
CA ILE A 411 -16.32 17.80 -0.24
C ILE A 411 -16.81 16.43 0.20
N LEU A 412 -16.32 15.93 1.33
CA LEU A 412 -16.86 14.71 1.95
C LEU A 412 -18.24 15.01 2.52
N LYS A 413 -19.26 14.46 1.88
CA LYS A 413 -20.67 14.59 2.30
C LYS A 413 -21.13 13.30 3.00
N PRO A 414 -21.89 13.41 4.10
CA PRO A 414 -22.49 12.23 4.74
C PRO A 414 -23.56 11.62 3.83
N VAL A 415 -23.58 10.31 3.78
CA VAL A 415 -24.60 9.56 3.03
C VAL A 415 -25.93 9.59 3.78
N PRO A 416 -27.04 10.04 3.16
CA PRO A 416 -28.32 10.14 3.82
C PRO A 416 -28.81 8.79 4.37
N GLY A 417 -29.19 8.76 5.65
CA GLY A 417 -29.74 7.57 6.30
C GLY A 417 -28.70 6.50 6.69
N VAL A 418 -27.40 6.78 6.53
CA VAL A 418 -26.31 5.90 6.96
C VAL A 418 -25.33 6.69 7.81
N GLU A 419 -25.16 6.28 9.06
CA GLU A 419 -24.19 6.92 9.94
C GLU A 419 -22.75 6.57 9.56
N HIS A 420 -21.87 7.55 9.69
CA HIS A 420 -20.42 7.39 9.45
C HIS A 420 -20.02 6.90 8.04
N HIS A 421 -20.88 7.10 7.04
CA HIS A 421 -20.54 6.89 5.66
C HIS A 421 -20.43 8.24 4.96
N PHE A 422 -19.24 8.54 4.41
CA PHE A 422 -18.91 9.80 3.76
C PHE A 422 -18.39 9.55 2.36
N VAL A 423 -18.82 10.36 1.40
CA VAL A 423 -18.42 10.26 -0.01
C VAL A 423 -17.98 11.63 -0.50
N ALA A 424 -16.87 11.67 -1.21
CA ALA A 424 -16.40 12.86 -1.87
C ALA A 424 -17.29 13.19 -3.07
N GLU A 425 -17.78 14.41 -3.10
CA GLU A 425 -18.61 14.93 -4.19
C GLU A 425 -18.31 16.40 -4.41
N ILE A 426 -18.34 16.84 -5.65
CA ILE A 426 -18.25 18.26 -5.96
C ILE A 426 -19.50 19.00 -5.44
N PRO A 427 -19.40 20.31 -5.11
CA PRO A 427 -20.53 21.07 -4.59
C PRO A 427 -21.76 21.04 -5.51
N ASP A 428 -22.96 21.07 -4.91
CA ASP A 428 -24.23 20.95 -5.64
C ASP A 428 -24.41 22.04 -6.71
N GLU A 429 -23.87 23.22 -6.48
CA GLU A 429 -23.88 24.31 -7.46
C GLU A 429 -23.12 23.95 -8.74
N GLU A 430 -22.01 23.24 -8.61
CA GLU A 430 -21.21 22.81 -9.75
C GLU A 430 -21.84 21.60 -10.46
N LEU A 431 -22.46 20.68 -9.73
CA LEU A 431 -23.28 19.61 -10.29
C LEU A 431 -24.41 20.19 -11.15
N ALA A 432 -25.16 21.14 -10.58
CA ALA A 432 -26.29 21.77 -11.26
C ALA A 432 -25.89 22.53 -12.54
N LYS A 433 -24.76 23.26 -12.53
CA LYS A 433 -24.20 23.91 -13.72
C LYS A 433 -23.93 22.95 -14.86
N ASN A 434 -23.54 21.72 -14.54
CA ASN A 434 -23.21 20.69 -15.51
C ASN A 434 -24.40 19.76 -15.82
N GLY A 435 -25.60 20.04 -15.28
CA GLY A 435 -26.81 19.23 -15.48
C GLY A 435 -26.73 17.85 -14.83
N LEU A 436 -25.90 17.72 -13.78
CA LEU A 436 -25.71 16.47 -13.03
C LEU A 436 -26.50 16.49 -11.73
N VAL A 437 -26.84 15.31 -11.27
CA VAL A 437 -27.52 15.09 -10.00
C VAL A 437 -26.53 14.45 -9.04
N SER A 438 -26.64 14.76 -7.75
CA SER A 438 -25.80 14.17 -6.71
C SER A 438 -25.86 12.63 -6.74
N ARG A 439 -24.70 11.98 -6.62
CA ARG A 439 -24.61 10.51 -6.47
C ARG A 439 -25.37 10.00 -5.25
N LEU A 440 -25.58 10.89 -4.27
CA LEU A 440 -26.31 10.58 -3.03
C LEU A 440 -27.84 10.59 -3.22
N GLU A 441 -28.35 11.19 -4.32
CA GLU A 441 -29.78 11.25 -4.64
C GLU A 441 -30.21 10.12 -5.61
N VAL A 442 -29.28 9.54 -6.35
CA VAL A 442 -29.50 8.47 -7.32
C VAL A 442 -29.44 7.10 -6.60
N ARG A 443 -30.42 6.81 -5.79
CA ARG A 443 -30.55 5.50 -5.09
C ARG A 443 -31.75 4.71 -5.56
#